data_ac2deea98500dd7854aa03c783e2f286
#
_entry.id   ac2deea98500dd7854aa03c783e2f286
#
_cell.length_a   1.000
_cell.length_b   1.000
_cell.length_c   1.000
_cell.angle_alpha   90.00
_cell.angle_beta   90.00
_cell.angle_gamma   90.00
#
_symmetry.space_group_name_H-M   'P 1'
#
loop_
_entity.id
_entity.type
_entity.pdbx_description
1 polymer ?
#
loop_
_entity_poly.entity_id
_entity_poly.type
_entity_poly.pdbx_seq_one_letter_code
_entity_poly.pdbx_strand_id
1 'polypeptide(L)' 'MAEEVRAEMVANVWKVVAVAGDAVAEGDTLVILESMKMEIPVLTERAGTVQEMHVVEGEVLQEGDLIATVAAA' A
#
# COMPACT_ATOMS: atom_id res chain seq x y z
N MET A 1 8.12 -2.95 -15.59
CA MET A 1 8.72 -2.25 -14.45
C MET A 1 7.79 -2.33 -13.25
N ALA A 2 8.34 -2.37 -12.07
CA ALA A 2 7.55 -2.46 -10.86
C ALA A 2 7.58 -1.11 -10.13
N GLU A 3 6.47 -0.77 -9.48
CA GLU A 3 6.38 0.40 -8.62
C GLU A 3 6.56 -0.07 -7.18
N GLU A 4 7.46 0.56 -6.44
CA GLU A 4 7.59 0.33 -5.01
C GLU A 4 6.76 1.37 -4.29
N VAL A 5 5.73 0.93 -3.58
CA VAL A 5 4.87 1.82 -2.82
C VAL A 5 5.39 1.85 -1.39
N ARG A 6 5.77 3.03 -0.93
CA ARG A 6 6.39 3.22 0.38
C ARG A 6 5.58 4.15 1.26
N ALA A 7 5.71 3.96 2.57
CA ALA A 7 5.06 4.84 3.53
C ALA A 7 5.72 6.22 3.48
N GLU A 8 4.89 7.26 3.52
CA GLU A 8 5.37 8.64 3.50
C GLU A 8 5.38 9.26 4.90
N MET A 9 4.92 8.51 5.89
CA MET A 9 4.83 8.98 7.26
C MET A 9 4.77 7.80 8.22
N VAL A 10 4.97 8.08 9.51
CA VAL A 10 4.76 7.08 10.56
C VAL A 10 3.27 6.87 10.72
N ALA A 11 2.81 5.63 10.64
CA ALA A 11 1.39 5.31 10.74
C ALA A 11 1.19 3.84 11.06
N ASN A 12 -0.04 3.50 11.46
CA ASN A 12 -0.44 2.11 11.66
C ASN A 12 -1.16 1.61 10.41
N VAL A 13 -0.97 0.34 10.07
CA VAL A 13 -1.73 -0.29 9.00
C VAL A 13 -3.10 -0.65 9.57
N TRP A 14 -4.12 0.11 9.19
CA TRP A 14 -5.47 -0.12 9.67
C TRP A 14 -6.17 -1.23 8.88
N LYS A 15 -5.98 -1.23 7.57
CA LYS A 15 -6.63 -2.22 6.72
C LYS A 15 -5.77 -2.50 5.48
N VAL A 16 -5.69 -3.77 5.10
CA VAL A 16 -5.06 -4.18 3.84
C VAL A 16 -6.20 -4.47 2.87
N VAL A 17 -6.28 -3.69 1.78
CA VAL A 17 -7.38 -3.76 0.82
C VAL A 17 -7.01 -4.68 -0.34
N ALA A 18 -5.77 -4.61 -0.82
CA ALA A 18 -5.29 -5.43 -1.93
C ALA A 18 -4.28 -6.44 -1.43
N VAL A 19 -4.24 -7.60 -2.07
CA VAL A 19 -3.30 -8.66 -1.72
C VAL A 19 -2.51 -9.07 -2.97
N ALA A 20 -1.43 -9.81 -2.76
CA ALA A 20 -0.61 -10.30 -3.87
C ALA A 20 -1.48 -11.07 -4.86
N GLY A 21 -1.29 -10.79 -6.14
CA GLY A 21 -2.07 -11.38 -7.22
C GLY A 21 -3.23 -10.54 -7.70
N ASP A 22 -3.63 -9.51 -6.94
CA ASP A 22 -4.75 -8.66 -7.35
C ASP A 22 -4.37 -7.77 -8.52
N ALA A 23 -5.29 -7.66 -9.48
CA ALA A 23 -5.16 -6.65 -10.54
C ALA A 23 -5.70 -5.33 -10.00
N VAL A 24 -4.95 -4.25 -10.21
CA VAL A 24 -5.32 -2.93 -9.72
C VAL A 24 -5.26 -1.93 -10.87
N ALA A 25 -6.10 -0.91 -10.77
CA ALA A 25 -6.09 0.22 -11.70
C ALA A 25 -5.43 1.41 -11.02
N GLU A 26 -4.96 2.35 -11.82
CA GLU A 26 -4.40 3.59 -11.29
C GLU A 26 -5.40 4.23 -10.33
N GLY A 27 -4.93 4.61 -9.15
CA GLY A 27 -5.77 5.24 -8.14
C GLY A 27 -6.48 4.28 -7.20
N ASP A 28 -6.34 2.97 -7.40
CA ASP A 28 -6.94 1.99 -6.49
C ASP A 28 -6.23 2.02 -5.14
N THR A 29 -7.00 1.81 -4.08
CA THR A 29 -6.47 1.78 -2.72
C THR A 29 -5.80 0.43 -2.45
N LEU A 30 -4.56 0.47 -2.00
CA LEU A 30 -3.81 -0.75 -1.63
C LEU A 30 -3.98 -1.06 -0.15
N VAL A 31 -3.79 -0.07 0.70
CA VAL A 31 -3.95 -0.20 2.14
C VAL A 31 -4.53 1.11 2.67
N ILE A 32 -5.08 1.05 3.87
CA ILE A 32 -5.50 2.25 4.58
C ILE A 32 -4.67 2.34 5.85
N LEU A 33 -3.98 3.44 6.01
CA LEU A 33 -3.18 3.72 7.20
C LEU A 33 -3.97 4.59 8.15
N GLU A 34 -3.64 4.52 9.44
CA GLU A 34 -4.20 5.41 10.44
C GLU A 34 -3.07 6.17 11.11
N SER A 35 -3.23 7.47 11.17
CA SER A 35 -2.31 8.36 11.88
C SER A 35 -3.10 9.48 12.49
N MET A 36 -2.92 9.72 13.78
CA MET A 36 -3.59 10.81 14.51
C MET A 36 -5.11 10.77 14.32
N LYS A 37 -5.69 9.57 14.38
CA LYS A 37 -7.13 9.31 14.24
C LYS A 37 -7.67 9.64 12.86
N MET A 38 -6.80 9.77 11.86
CA MET A 38 -7.20 9.97 10.47
C MET A 38 -6.89 8.73 9.65
N GLU A 39 -7.81 8.37 8.77
CA GLU A 39 -7.61 7.28 7.83
C GLU A 39 -7.00 7.83 6.56
N ILE A 40 -5.88 7.24 6.16
CA ILE A 40 -5.13 7.73 5.01
C ILE A 40 -5.01 6.59 4.01
N PRO A 41 -5.73 6.66 2.87
CA PRO A 41 -5.60 5.61 1.86
C PRO A 41 -4.27 5.75 1.13
N VAL A 42 -3.63 4.62 0.87
CA VAL A 42 -2.43 4.56 0.04
C VAL A 42 -2.85 4.02 -1.31
N LEU A 43 -2.70 4.83 -2.34
CA LEU A 43 -3.17 4.52 -3.69
C LEU A 43 -2.01 4.08 -4.56
N THR A 44 -2.27 3.15 -5.48
CA THR A 44 -1.29 2.84 -6.51
C THR A 44 -1.30 3.93 -7.57
N GLU A 45 -0.12 4.29 -8.07
CA GLU A 45 -0.01 5.28 -9.12
C GLU A 45 -0.07 4.66 -10.51
N ARG A 46 -0.11 3.31 -10.58
CA ARG A 46 -0.09 2.59 -11.86
C ARG A 46 -1.09 1.45 -11.86
N ALA A 47 -1.65 1.20 -13.01
CA ALA A 47 -2.39 -0.02 -13.24
C ALA A 47 -1.40 -1.19 -13.34
N GLY A 48 -1.76 -2.34 -12.81
CA GLY A 48 -0.91 -3.51 -12.86
C GLY A 48 -1.40 -4.60 -11.94
N THR A 49 -0.46 -5.42 -11.49
CA THR A 49 -0.74 -6.53 -10.58
C THR A 49 0.11 -6.37 -9.33
N VAL A 50 -0.49 -6.54 -8.17
CA VAL A 50 0.25 -6.51 -6.91
C VAL A 50 1.15 -7.74 -6.86
N GLN A 51 2.46 -7.52 -6.92
CA GLN A 51 3.43 -8.62 -6.85
C GLN A 51 3.58 -9.11 -5.43
N GLU A 52 3.73 -8.17 -4.48
CA GLU A 52 3.90 -8.50 -3.08
C GLU A 52 3.22 -7.43 -2.23
N MET A 53 2.57 -7.89 -1.16
CA MET A 53 2.04 -7.02 -0.12
C MET A 53 2.93 -7.26 1.10
N HIS A 54 3.70 -6.25 1.48
CA HIS A 54 4.76 -6.39 2.49
C HIS A 54 4.29 -6.08 3.90
N VAL A 55 3.04 -5.64 4.08
CA VAL A 55 2.54 -5.21 5.38
C VAL A 55 1.31 -6.01 5.76
N VAL A 56 1.04 -6.06 7.06
CA VAL A 56 -0.16 -6.72 7.60
C VAL A 56 -0.88 -5.73 8.50
N GLU A 57 -2.17 -5.99 8.71
CA GLU A 57 -2.98 -5.15 9.59
C GLU A 57 -2.41 -5.15 11.00
N GLY A 58 -2.38 -3.96 11.60
CA GLY A 58 -1.86 -3.77 12.94
C GLY A 58 -0.38 -3.41 13.00
N GLU A 59 0.32 -3.49 11.88
CA GLU A 59 1.74 -3.17 11.83
C GLU A 59 1.97 -1.67 11.91
N VAL A 60 3.05 -1.25 12.58
CA VAL A 60 3.45 0.17 12.63
C VAL A 60 4.52 0.38 11.57
N LEU A 61 4.31 1.38 10.71
CA LEU A 61 5.25 1.71 9.64
C LEU A 61 6.00 2.98 9.97
N GLN A 62 7.25 3.03 9.51
CA GLN A 62 8.07 4.24 9.54
C GLN A 62 8.10 4.83 8.15
N GLU A 63 8.45 6.11 8.05
CA GLU A 63 8.64 6.75 6.75
C GLU A 63 9.68 5.97 5.94
N GLY A 64 9.33 5.66 4.69
CA GLY A 64 10.21 4.91 3.80
C GLY A 64 10.01 3.41 3.81
N ASP A 65 9.23 2.87 4.75
CA ASP A 65 8.98 1.43 4.78
C ASP A 65 8.21 0.99 3.54
N LEU A 66 8.60 -0.16 3.00
CA LEU A 66 7.98 -0.70 1.80
C LEU A 66 6.61 -1.28 2.13
N ILE A 67 5.59 -0.84 1.43
CA ILE A 67 4.21 -1.30 1.63
C ILE A 67 3.87 -2.40 0.64
N ALA A 68 4.11 -2.16 -0.63
CA ALA A 68 3.74 -3.11 -1.68
C ALA A 68 4.59 -2.87 -2.91
N THR A 69 4.66 -3.90 -3.75
CA THR A 69 5.29 -3.81 -5.07
C THR A 69 4.24 -4.13 -6.10
N VAL A 70 4.07 -3.24 -7.08
CA VAL A 70 3.06 -3.38 -8.13
C VAL A 70 3.79 -3.50 -9.46
N ALA A 71 3.57 -4.64 -10.15
CA ALA A 71 4.13 -4.83 -11.49
C ALA A 71 3.25 -4.08 -12.49
N ALA A 72 3.88 -3.35 -13.40
CA ALA A 72 3.15 -2.61 -14.43
C ALA A 72 2.36 -3.57 -15.33
N ALA A 73 1.19 -3.11 -15.74
CA ALA A 73 0.36 -3.88 -16.66
C ALA A 73 0.99 -3.94 -18.05
#